data_ca177db25f1756c0cd7cce9bd667eea6
#
_entry.id   ca177db25f1756c0cd7cce9bd667eea6
#
_cell.length_a   1.000
_cell.length_b   1.000
_cell.length_c   1.000
_cell.angle_alpha   90.00
_cell.angle_beta   90.00
_cell.angle_gamma   90.00
#
_symmetry.space_group_name_H-M   'P 1'
#
loop_
_entity.id
_entity.type
_entity.pdbx_description
1 polymer ?
#
loop_
_entity_poly.entity_id
_entity_poly.type
_entity_poly.pdbx_seq_one_letter_code
_entity_poly.pdbx_strand_id
1 'polypeptide(L)'
;MKKKILWKAVAAITAAVSLMGCTHKGTDNAQASSGESTAAATDTASNTGKDLVIYTWENMFPQEVLDGFTKETGIKVVYSNFDSDETMLEKLSQAKGGTYDLVFADDYIIEQAVKAGLTQELDKNILTNLGNVNPLYQSQFYDPENKYTIPYGAGIPLIVYDPTAVSKEITGYADLWDPEFKDSVALVANYRVINGITLLTMGKSMNEKDPAVIAEAGKKLLTLAPNVRMIQDDNTQNALLNGEASVGFLYTSQVTQALASNPDLKVVYPKEGLGFGIIAGFIPSQAPNKDAANQFLNYILQPENAAKCTEYIGYYSTNKAADSLVSQKNPNLVVPDSVKKGEIIQNVSADADAAYNKNWTEFKAATGK
;
A
#
# COMPACT_ATOMS: atom_id res chain seq x y z
N MET A 1 -28.67 -35.21 42.54
CA MET A 1 -29.65 -34.25 43.10
C MET A 1 -29.58 -33.00 42.22
N LYS A 2 -30.54 -32.82 41.25
CA LYS A 2 -31.81 -32.07 41.38
C LYS A 2 -31.53 -30.66 41.90
N LYS A 3 -31.77 -29.53 41.17
CA LYS A 3 -32.97 -29.02 40.45
C LYS A 3 -32.52 -27.80 39.59
N LYS A 4 -32.84 -27.62 38.29
CA LYS A 4 -34.10 -27.06 37.73
C LYS A 4 -34.26 -25.53 37.96
N ILE A 5 -34.14 -24.73 36.87
CA ILE A 5 -35.17 -24.13 36.00
C ILE A 5 -35.83 -22.87 36.59
N LEU A 6 -35.85 -21.77 35.78
CA LEU A 6 -36.99 -20.97 35.26
C LEU A 6 -36.42 -19.65 34.67
N TRP A 7 -36.50 -19.29 33.45
CA TRP A 7 -37.54 -18.90 32.49
C TRP A 7 -38.57 -17.90 32.99
N LYS A 8 -38.59 -16.70 32.35
CA LYS A 8 -39.74 -15.86 31.87
C LYS A 8 -39.16 -14.51 31.49
N ALA A 9 -39.18 -14.05 30.27
CA ALA A 9 -40.28 -13.72 29.34
C ALA A 9 -40.79 -12.27 29.44
N VAL A 10 -40.56 -11.51 28.36
CA VAL A 10 -41.44 -10.60 27.62
C VAL A 10 -42.03 -9.37 28.34
N ALA A 11 -41.78 -8.19 27.78
CA ALA A 11 -42.85 -7.23 27.45
C ALA A 11 -42.39 -6.21 26.42
N ALA A 12 -43.05 -6.22 25.26
CA ALA A 12 -43.07 -5.15 24.29
C ALA A 12 -44.04 -4.04 24.76
N ILE A 13 -43.70 -2.77 24.53
CA ILE A 13 -44.64 -1.68 24.58
C ILE A 13 -44.45 -0.82 23.33
N THR A 14 -45.46 -0.85 22.47
CA THR A 14 -45.81 0.06 21.41
C THR A 14 -46.72 1.17 21.92
N ALA A 15 -46.49 2.42 21.54
CA ALA A 15 -47.51 3.48 21.33
C ALA A 15 -46.79 4.71 20.75
N ALA A 16 -46.97 5.14 19.54
CA ALA A 16 -48.10 5.79 18.89
C ALA A 16 -48.16 7.31 19.14
N VAL A 17 -47.76 8.05 18.09
CA VAL A 17 -48.38 9.26 17.46
C VAL A 17 -48.95 10.36 18.35
N SER A 18 -48.45 11.59 18.12
CA SER A 18 -49.30 12.78 18.00
C SER A 18 -48.58 13.89 17.24
N LEU A 19 -49.12 14.26 16.09
CA LEU A 19 -48.92 15.53 15.40
C LEU A 19 -49.61 16.66 16.20
N MET A 20 -48.90 17.79 16.35
CA MET A 20 -49.60 19.09 16.34
C MET A 20 -48.58 20.19 15.97
N GLY A 21 -48.84 20.86 14.87
CA GLY A 21 -48.17 22.05 14.43
C GLY A 21 -48.65 23.29 15.16
N CYS A 22 -47.79 24.29 15.25
CA CYS A 22 -48.16 25.71 15.29
C CYS A 22 -47.02 26.58 14.81
N THR A 23 -47.33 27.43 13.88
CA THR A 23 -46.54 28.52 13.30
C THR A 23 -46.25 29.60 14.34
N HIS A 24 -45.02 30.18 14.37
CA HIS A 24 -44.82 31.61 14.56
C HIS A 24 -43.50 32.13 13.97
N LYS A 25 -43.60 33.30 13.35
CA LYS A 25 -42.53 34.14 12.77
C LYS A 25 -41.70 34.81 13.83
N GLY A 26 -40.44 35.08 13.50
CA GLY A 26 -39.74 36.27 14.01
C GLY A 26 -38.22 36.13 14.24
N THR A 27 -37.47 36.63 13.27
CA THR A 27 -36.22 37.43 13.34
C THR A 27 -35.01 37.03 14.21
N ASP A 28 -33.93 36.87 13.45
CA ASP A 28 -32.54 37.34 13.62
C ASP A 28 -31.58 36.75 14.66
N ASN A 29 -30.52 36.23 14.05
CA ASN A 29 -29.07 36.42 14.29
C ASN A 29 -28.27 35.35 15.05
N ALA A 30 -27.22 34.96 14.30
CA ALA A 30 -25.84 34.58 14.72
C ALA A 30 -25.56 33.10 15.04
N GLN A 31 -25.06 32.42 14.03
CA GLN A 31 -23.74 31.78 13.95
C GLN A 31 -23.34 30.75 15.01
N ALA A 32 -23.41 29.47 14.61
CA ALA A 32 -22.35 28.48 14.82
C ALA A 32 -22.61 27.28 13.90
N SER A 33 -21.74 27.08 12.90
CA SER A 33 -21.78 25.95 11.99
C SER A 33 -21.19 24.72 12.65
N SER A 34 -21.98 23.67 12.76
CA SER A 34 -21.46 22.31 12.82
C SER A 34 -22.09 21.56 11.66
N GLY A 35 -21.37 21.57 10.54
CA GLY A 35 -21.71 20.82 9.36
C GLY A 35 -21.32 19.36 9.55
N GLU A 36 -22.28 18.55 9.89
CA GLU A 36 -22.21 17.10 9.75
C GLU A 36 -22.42 16.78 8.26
N SER A 37 -21.30 16.58 7.54
CA SER A 37 -21.33 16.13 6.15
C SER A 37 -21.48 14.62 6.14
N THR A 38 -22.73 14.18 6.06
CA THR A 38 -23.04 12.83 5.59
C THR A 38 -22.81 12.78 4.08
N ALA A 39 -21.59 12.44 3.66
CA ALA A 39 -21.31 12.06 2.29
C ALA A 39 -21.95 10.68 2.05
N ALA A 40 -23.14 10.67 1.50
CA ALA A 40 -23.70 9.49 0.90
C ALA A 40 -22.83 9.14 -0.31
N ALA A 41 -22.20 7.98 -0.28
CA ALA A 41 -21.53 7.39 -1.43
C ALA A 41 -22.56 7.22 -2.56
N THR A 42 -22.54 8.11 -3.55
CA THR A 42 -23.30 7.94 -4.79
C THR A 42 -22.52 7.01 -5.70
N ASP A 43 -22.76 5.72 -5.56
CA ASP A 43 -22.35 4.69 -6.49
C ASP A 43 -23.19 4.82 -7.77
N THR A 44 -22.61 5.46 -8.79
CA THR A 44 -22.84 5.22 -10.23
C THR A 44 -22.29 6.42 -11.03
N ALA A 45 -21.00 6.46 -11.25
CA ALA A 45 -20.49 7.22 -12.39
C ALA A 45 -20.88 6.45 -13.66
N SER A 46 -21.95 6.86 -14.35
CA SER A 46 -22.25 6.31 -15.67
C SER A 46 -21.23 6.89 -16.64
N ASN A 47 -20.31 6.06 -17.11
CA ASN A 47 -19.34 6.47 -18.12
C ASN A 47 -20.06 6.76 -19.45
N THR A 48 -20.10 8.04 -19.86
CA THR A 48 -20.75 8.48 -21.09
C THR A 48 -19.85 8.35 -22.32
N GLY A 49 -18.65 7.77 -22.19
CA GLY A 49 -17.68 7.62 -23.28
C GLY A 49 -16.89 8.90 -23.61
N LYS A 50 -17.01 9.95 -22.79
CA LYS A 50 -16.27 11.22 -22.95
C LYS A 50 -15.31 11.52 -21.83
N ASP A 51 -15.57 11.00 -20.63
CA ASP A 51 -14.73 11.21 -19.45
C ASP A 51 -13.90 9.94 -19.20
N LEU A 52 -12.75 10.11 -18.56
CA LEU A 52 -11.92 8.99 -18.09
C LEU A 52 -12.32 8.64 -16.65
N VAL A 53 -12.89 7.47 -16.44
CA VAL A 53 -13.27 6.99 -15.11
C VAL A 53 -12.12 6.16 -14.53
N ILE A 54 -11.46 6.70 -13.51
CA ILE A 54 -10.40 6.01 -12.76
C ILE A 54 -11.01 5.39 -11.49
N TYR A 55 -10.78 4.10 -11.28
CA TYR A 55 -11.22 3.34 -10.11
C TYR A 55 -10.02 2.98 -9.25
N THR A 56 -9.92 3.57 -8.06
CA THR A 56 -8.75 3.46 -7.17
C THR A 56 -9.11 3.90 -5.76
N TRP A 57 -8.17 3.86 -4.82
CA TRP A 57 -8.32 4.47 -3.50
C TRP A 57 -8.42 6.00 -3.59
N GLU A 58 -8.85 6.63 -2.51
CA GLU A 58 -8.80 8.09 -2.40
C GLU A 58 -7.37 8.63 -2.43
N ASN A 59 -7.22 9.86 -2.89
CA ASN A 59 -5.96 10.61 -2.83
C ASN A 59 -4.78 9.95 -3.56
N MET A 60 -5.03 9.25 -4.67
CA MET A 60 -3.97 8.62 -5.45
C MET A 60 -3.27 9.57 -6.43
N PHE A 61 -3.89 10.70 -6.79
CA PHE A 61 -3.31 11.66 -7.73
C PHE A 61 -3.46 13.10 -7.24
N PRO A 62 -2.43 13.96 -7.39
CA PRO A 62 -2.57 15.38 -7.09
C PRO A 62 -3.49 16.04 -8.11
N GLN A 63 -4.35 16.96 -7.66
CA GLN A 63 -5.34 17.63 -8.52
C GLN A 63 -4.69 18.33 -9.72
N GLU A 64 -3.52 18.92 -9.53
CA GLU A 64 -2.80 19.58 -10.62
C GLU A 64 -2.43 18.65 -11.79
N VAL A 65 -2.19 17.37 -11.55
CA VAL A 65 -1.91 16.35 -12.58
C VAL A 65 -3.19 16.02 -13.33
N LEU A 66 -4.31 15.89 -12.64
CA LEU A 66 -5.61 15.64 -13.25
C LEU A 66 -6.10 16.81 -14.11
N ASP A 67 -5.94 18.03 -13.59
CA ASP A 67 -6.29 19.26 -14.31
C ASP A 67 -5.38 19.48 -15.52
N GLY A 68 -4.10 19.15 -15.37
CA GLY A 68 -3.13 19.20 -16.45
C GLY A 68 -3.49 18.25 -17.59
N PHE A 69 -3.84 17.01 -17.29
CA PHE A 69 -4.31 16.05 -18.28
C PHE A 69 -5.57 16.55 -19.01
N THR A 70 -6.55 17.03 -18.24
CA THR A 70 -7.79 17.59 -18.82
C THR A 70 -7.50 18.78 -19.73
N LYS A 71 -6.59 19.67 -19.32
CA LYS A 71 -6.19 20.85 -20.13
C LYS A 71 -5.49 20.45 -21.43
N GLU A 72 -4.64 19.40 -21.38
CA GLU A 72 -3.87 18.95 -22.54
C GLU A 72 -4.73 18.18 -23.55
N THR A 73 -5.65 17.33 -23.05
CA THR A 73 -6.39 16.39 -23.90
C THR A 73 -7.85 16.75 -24.11
N GLY A 74 -8.43 17.62 -23.29
CA GLY A 74 -9.86 17.88 -23.24
C GLY A 74 -10.67 16.78 -22.56
N ILE A 75 -10.04 15.70 -22.07
CA ILE A 75 -10.67 14.57 -21.40
C ILE A 75 -10.76 14.87 -19.90
N LYS A 76 -11.97 14.88 -19.36
CA LYS A 76 -12.19 15.05 -17.92
C LYS A 76 -11.91 13.74 -17.18
N VAL A 77 -11.20 13.82 -16.06
CA VAL A 77 -11.01 12.68 -15.16
C VAL A 77 -12.11 12.64 -14.12
N VAL A 78 -12.72 11.48 -13.94
CA VAL A 78 -13.72 11.19 -12.91
C VAL A 78 -13.19 10.09 -12.00
N TYR A 79 -13.22 10.32 -10.70
CA TYR A 79 -12.85 9.32 -9.70
C TYR A 79 -14.03 8.46 -9.29
N SER A 80 -13.77 7.17 -9.14
CA SER A 80 -14.58 6.22 -8.39
C SER A 80 -13.67 5.52 -7.38
N ASN A 81 -14.09 5.46 -6.12
CA ASN A 81 -13.24 4.94 -5.06
C ASN A 81 -13.67 3.56 -4.60
N PHE A 82 -12.72 2.80 -4.08
CA PHE A 82 -12.94 1.57 -3.34
C PHE A 82 -12.16 1.61 -2.01
N ASP A 83 -12.61 0.81 -1.06
CA ASP A 83 -11.98 0.71 0.27
C ASP A 83 -11.04 -0.48 0.37
N SER A 84 -11.24 -1.52 -0.46
CA SER A 84 -10.37 -2.70 -0.52
C SER A 84 -10.24 -3.25 -1.94
N ASP A 85 -9.10 -3.86 -2.22
CA ASP A 85 -8.80 -4.52 -3.49
C ASP A 85 -9.77 -5.66 -3.80
N GLU A 86 -10.22 -6.40 -2.78
CA GLU A 86 -11.17 -7.50 -2.95
C GLU A 86 -12.54 -6.97 -3.41
N THR A 87 -13.02 -5.88 -2.80
CA THR A 87 -14.26 -5.21 -3.22
C THR A 87 -14.13 -4.66 -4.65
N MET A 88 -12.98 -4.09 -4.98
CA MET A 88 -12.68 -3.63 -6.34
C MET A 88 -12.78 -4.78 -7.34
N LEU A 89 -12.10 -5.90 -7.07
CA LEU A 89 -12.09 -7.06 -7.97
C LEU A 89 -13.50 -7.67 -8.12
N GLU A 90 -14.29 -7.74 -7.06
CA GLU A 90 -15.66 -8.21 -7.10
C GLU A 90 -16.53 -7.33 -8.01
N LYS A 91 -16.50 -5.99 -7.82
CA LYS A 91 -17.24 -5.04 -8.67
C LYS A 91 -16.78 -5.10 -10.12
N LEU A 92 -15.49 -5.20 -10.36
CA LEU A 92 -14.93 -5.34 -11.71
C LEU A 92 -15.39 -6.63 -12.38
N SER A 93 -15.46 -7.73 -11.64
CA SER A 93 -15.95 -9.02 -12.12
C SER A 93 -17.44 -8.98 -12.46
N GLN A 94 -18.27 -8.37 -11.60
CA GLN A 94 -19.71 -8.18 -11.84
C GLN A 94 -19.97 -7.34 -13.09
N ALA A 95 -19.19 -6.28 -13.31
CA ALA A 95 -19.24 -5.42 -14.48
C ALA A 95 -18.57 -6.05 -15.72
N LYS A 96 -17.97 -7.25 -15.60
CA LYS A 96 -17.16 -7.89 -16.65
C LYS A 96 -16.07 -6.96 -17.22
N GLY A 97 -15.54 -6.07 -16.38
CA GLY A 97 -14.54 -5.08 -16.78
C GLY A 97 -15.10 -3.90 -17.59
N GLY A 98 -16.40 -3.60 -17.52
CA GLY A 98 -17.06 -2.64 -18.45
C GLY A 98 -17.48 -1.30 -17.87
N THR A 99 -17.30 -1.03 -16.59
CA THR A 99 -17.78 0.22 -15.95
C THR A 99 -16.67 1.28 -15.83
N TYR A 100 -15.45 0.87 -15.66
CA TYR A 100 -14.31 1.73 -15.41
C TYR A 100 -13.32 1.70 -16.59
N ASP A 101 -12.58 2.78 -16.79
CA ASP A 101 -11.61 2.89 -17.89
C ASP A 101 -10.20 2.52 -17.45
N LEU A 102 -9.86 2.83 -16.19
CA LEU A 102 -8.53 2.62 -15.64
C LEU A 102 -8.65 2.26 -14.16
N VAL A 103 -7.91 1.25 -13.71
CA VAL A 103 -7.85 0.82 -12.30
C VAL A 103 -6.43 0.91 -11.82
N PHE A 104 -6.23 1.43 -10.59
CA PHE A 104 -4.97 1.31 -9.88
C PHE A 104 -5.19 0.47 -8.63
N ALA A 105 -4.40 -0.59 -8.47
CA ALA A 105 -4.57 -1.60 -7.43
C ALA A 105 -3.21 -2.20 -7.04
N ASP A 106 -3.19 -2.98 -5.96
CA ASP A 106 -2.00 -3.68 -5.52
C ASP A 106 -1.68 -4.90 -6.40
N ASP A 107 -0.42 -5.25 -6.46
CA ASP A 107 0.14 -6.30 -7.30
C ASP A 107 -0.53 -7.68 -7.14
N TYR A 108 -0.83 -8.10 -5.90
CA TYR A 108 -1.44 -9.40 -5.61
C TYR A 108 -2.86 -9.54 -6.17
N ILE A 109 -3.63 -8.43 -6.20
CA ILE A 109 -4.99 -8.43 -6.73
C ILE A 109 -4.98 -8.28 -8.25
N ILE A 110 -4.01 -7.55 -8.80
CA ILE A 110 -3.79 -7.45 -10.26
C ILE A 110 -3.51 -8.84 -10.84
N GLU A 111 -2.72 -9.69 -10.16
CA GLU A 111 -2.51 -11.06 -10.58
C GLU A 111 -3.84 -11.82 -10.78
N GLN A 112 -4.78 -11.64 -9.84
CA GLN A 112 -6.09 -12.26 -9.93
C GLN A 112 -6.92 -11.67 -11.08
N ALA A 113 -6.89 -10.35 -11.29
CA ALA A 113 -7.58 -9.70 -12.39
C ALA A 113 -7.07 -10.18 -13.76
N VAL A 114 -5.75 -10.32 -13.93
CA VAL A 114 -5.12 -10.85 -15.15
C VAL A 114 -5.53 -12.29 -15.39
N LYS A 115 -5.45 -13.16 -14.36
CA LYS A 115 -5.86 -14.58 -14.46
C LYS A 115 -7.34 -14.76 -14.78
N ALA A 116 -8.19 -13.83 -14.32
CA ALA A 116 -9.63 -13.84 -14.59
C ALA A 116 -9.99 -13.24 -15.97
N GLY A 117 -9.02 -12.74 -16.75
CA GLY A 117 -9.30 -12.10 -18.06
C GLY A 117 -10.02 -10.76 -17.93
N LEU A 118 -9.88 -10.07 -16.79
CA LEU A 118 -10.50 -8.78 -16.52
C LEU A 118 -9.65 -7.58 -16.97
N THR A 119 -8.49 -7.85 -17.56
CA THR A 119 -7.57 -6.83 -18.08
C THR A 119 -7.45 -6.95 -19.59
N GLN A 120 -7.07 -5.86 -20.27
CA GLN A 120 -6.69 -5.88 -21.67
C GLN A 120 -5.26 -5.39 -21.86
N GLU A 121 -4.64 -5.74 -22.98
CA GLU A 121 -3.29 -5.31 -23.30
C GLU A 121 -3.23 -3.80 -23.50
N LEU A 122 -2.15 -3.20 -23.01
CA LEU A 122 -1.82 -1.80 -23.19
C LEU A 122 -1.44 -1.50 -24.64
N ASP A 123 -1.84 -0.32 -25.14
CA ASP A 123 -1.43 0.13 -26.47
C ASP A 123 -0.04 0.81 -26.43
N LYS A 124 0.99 0.05 -26.78
CA LYS A 124 2.38 0.52 -26.79
C LYS A 124 2.64 1.64 -27.82
N ASN A 125 1.74 1.85 -28.80
CA ASN A 125 1.86 2.96 -29.74
C ASN A 125 1.48 4.30 -29.07
N ILE A 126 0.56 4.27 -28.09
CA ILE A 126 0.18 5.44 -27.30
C ILE A 126 1.19 5.68 -26.16
N LEU A 127 1.72 4.60 -25.56
CA LEU A 127 2.63 4.66 -24.41
C LEU A 127 4.07 5.01 -24.81
N THR A 128 4.28 6.17 -25.41
CA THR A 128 5.60 6.63 -25.87
C THR A 128 6.61 6.85 -24.74
N ASN A 129 6.12 7.06 -23.51
CA ASN A 129 6.93 7.27 -22.30
C ASN A 129 7.18 5.96 -21.53
N LEU A 130 6.82 4.79 -22.06
CA LEU A 130 7.00 3.49 -21.39
C LEU A 130 8.47 3.22 -21.00
N GLY A 131 9.43 3.74 -21.79
CA GLY A 131 10.86 3.63 -21.51
C GLY A 131 11.31 4.35 -20.23
N ASN A 132 10.47 5.21 -19.66
CA ASN A 132 10.76 5.90 -18.40
C ASN A 132 10.54 5.03 -17.16
N VAL A 133 9.82 3.90 -17.28
CA VAL A 133 9.59 2.98 -16.16
C VAL A 133 10.91 2.37 -15.68
N ASN A 134 11.14 2.40 -14.37
CA ASN A 134 12.34 1.81 -13.78
C ASN A 134 12.35 0.28 -13.97
N PRO A 135 13.41 -0.29 -14.56
CA PRO A 135 13.50 -1.74 -14.80
C PRO A 135 13.34 -2.62 -13.56
N LEU A 136 13.65 -2.10 -12.36
CA LEU A 136 13.46 -2.82 -11.09
C LEU A 136 12.01 -3.28 -10.90
N TYR A 137 11.03 -2.52 -11.41
CA TYR A 137 9.60 -2.74 -11.23
C TYR A 137 8.90 -3.37 -12.44
N GLN A 138 9.66 -3.68 -13.50
CA GLN A 138 9.14 -4.35 -14.69
C GLN A 138 9.21 -5.87 -14.58
N SER A 139 8.47 -6.56 -15.45
CA SER A 139 8.47 -8.03 -15.60
C SER A 139 8.17 -8.77 -14.29
N GLN A 140 7.26 -8.23 -13.50
CA GLN A 140 6.86 -8.81 -12.24
C GLN A 140 5.93 -10.01 -12.44
N PHE A 141 5.75 -10.82 -11.40
CA PHE A 141 5.01 -12.09 -11.46
C PHE A 141 3.56 -11.96 -11.98
N TYR A 142 2.94 -10.80 -11.76
CA TYR A 142 1.56 -10.52 -12.20
C TYR A 142 1.48 -10.08 -13.67
N ASP A 143 2.59 -9.61 -14.27
CA ASP A 143 2.69 -9.18 -15.67
C ASP A 143 4.12 -9.38 -16.23
N PRO A 144 4.58 -10.64 -16.40
CA PRO A 144 5.98 -10.94 -16.76
C PRO A 144 6.43 -10.35 -18.11
N GLU A 145 5.47 -10.10 -19.01
CA GLU A 145 5.74 -9.56 -20.34
C GLU A 145 5.50 -8.06 -20.46
N ASN A 146 5.14 -7.38 -19.35
CA ASN A 146 4.79 -5.95 -19.32
C ASN A 146 3.72 -5.60 -20.37
N LYS A 147 2.65 -6.40 -20.42
CA LYS A 147 1.56 -6.25 -21.38
C LYS A 147 0.36 -5.49 -20.82
N TYR A 148 0.10 -5.62 -19.53
CA TYR A 148 -1.17 -5.25 -18.93
C TYR A 148 -1.07 -4.07 -17.99
N THR A 149 0.12 -3.77 -17.45
CA THR A 149 0.26 -2.87 -16.30
C THR A 149 1.35 -1.82 -16.45
N ILE A 150 1.14 -0.69 -15.78
CA ILE A 150 2.14 0.36 -15.57
C ILE A 150 2.38 0.50 -14.07
N PRO A 151 3.58 0.24 -13.55
CA PRO A 151 3.94 0.52 -12.16
C PRO A 151 3.77 2.00 -11.85
N TYR A 152 3.11 2.30 -10.72
CA TYR A 152 2.77 3.67 -10.32
C TYR A 152 3.51 4.12 -9.06
N GLY A 153 3.54 3.28 -8.04
CA GLY A 153 4.26 3.52 -6.79
C GLY A 153 4.74 2.23 -6.17
N ALA A 154 5.90 2.24 -5.52
CA ALA A 154 6.42 1.07 -4.83
C ALA A 154 6.52 1.30 -3.33
N GLY A 155 5.93 0.41 -2.54
CA GLY A 155 6.04 0.36 -1.09
C GLY A 155 7.22 -0.51 -0.69
N ILE A 156 8.24 0.07 -0.04
CA ILE A 156 9.47 -0.64 0.35
C ILE A 156 9.69 -0.44 1.84
N PRO A 157 9.42 -1.45 2.68
CA PRO A 157 9.81 -1.39 4.10
C PRO A 157 11.34 -1.43 4.24
N LEU A 158 11.90 -0.49 5.00
CA LEU A 158 13.33 -0.34 5.18
C LEU A 158 13.73 -0.25 6.66
N ILE A 159 14.99 -0.54 6.93
CA ILE A 159 15.60 -0.28 8.23
C ILE A 159 15.94 1.22 8.30
N VAL A 160 15.57 1.84 9.41
CA VAL A 160 15.94 3.21 9.78
C VAL A 160 16.55 3.17 11.18
N TYR A 161 17.65 3.89 11.40
CA TYR A 161 18.28 3.93 12.72
C TYR A 161 18.81 5.30 13.07
N ASP A 162 18.92 5.56 14.37
CA ASP A 162 19.55 6.77 14.92
C ASP A 162 21.07 6.55 15.04
N PRO A 163 21.91 7.24 14.24
CA PRO A 163 23.35 7.07 14.29
C PRO A 163 24.00 7.61 15.58
N THR A 164 23.24 8.34 16.42
CA THR A 164 23.72 8.79 17.73
C THR A 164 23.55 7.71 18.79
N ALA A 165 22.58 6.82 18.62
CA ALA A 165 22.28 5.72 19.54
C ALA A 165 22.88 4.38 19.08
N VAL A 166 23.22 4.24 17.80
CA VAL A 166 23.79 3.02 17.18
C VAL A 166 25.22 3.29 16.75
N SER A 167 26.18 2.60 17.39
CA SER A 167 27.61 2.80 17.11
C SER A 167 28.09 2.06 15.85
N LYS A 168 27.38 1.02 15.46
CA LYS A 168 27.69 0.14 14.33
C LYS A 168 26.93 0.58 13.07
N GLU A 169 27.59 0.54 11.93
CA GLU A 169 26.91 0.69 10.65
C GLU A 169 26.01 -0.52 10.36
N ILE A 170 24.74 -0.27 10.12
CA ILE A 170 23.76 -1.30 9.70
C ILE A 170 23.79 -1.35 8.17
N THR A 171 23.99 -2.54 7.60
CA THR A 171 24.12 -2.76 6.15
C THR A 171 23.08 -3.72 5.58
N GLY A 172 22.35 -4.41 6.45
CA GLY A 172 21.34 -5.39 6.01
C GLY A 172 20.44 -5.89 7.12
N TYR A 173 19.50 -6.74 6.73
CA TYR A 173 18.54 -7.32 7.67
C TYR A 173 19.20 -8.17 8.75
N ALA A 174 20.31 -8.88 8.39
CA ALA A 174 21.01 -9.74 9.35
C ALA A 174 21.54 -8.96 10.56
N ASP A 175 21.82 -7.68 10.41
CA ASP A 175 22.31 -6.84 11.49
C ASP A 175 21.28 -6.63 12.61
N LEU A 176 19.96 -6.80 12.33
CA LEU A 176 18.91 -6.72 13.34
C LEU A 176 19.04 -7.78 14.45
N TRP A 177 19.75 -8.88 14.18
CA TRP A 177 20.04 -9.94 15.15
C TRP A 177 21.24 -9.67 16.05
N ASP A 178 21.90 -8.53 15.89
CA ASP A 178 23.06 -8.19 16.73
C ASP A 178 22.58 -8.00 18.19
N PRO A 179 23.23 -8.64 19.19
CA PRO A 179 22.89 -8.47 20.60
C PRO A 179 23.00 -7.03 21.13
N GLU A 180 23.72 -6.14 20.43
CA GLU A 180 23.77 -4.71 20.72
C GLU A 180 22.37 -4.08 20.69
N PHE A 181 21.45 -4.61 19.88
CA PHE A 181 20.10 -4.09 19.72
C PHE A 181 19.07 -4.70 20.68
N LYS A 182 19.52 -5.29 21.79
CA LYS A 182 18.60 -5.85 22.79
C LYS A 182 17.55 -4.84 23.24
N ASP A 183 16.26 -5.22 23.14
CA ASP A 183 15.08 -4.41 23.49
C ASP A 183 15.09 -3.01 22.84
N SER A 184 15.52 -2.91 21.58
CA SER A 184 15.81 -1.65 20.90
C SER A 184 15.31 -1.59 19.44
N VAL A 185 14.68 -2.66 18.93
CA VAL A 185 14.19 -2.75 17.55
C VAL A 185 12.67 -2.60 17.53
N ALA A 186 12.17 -1.63 16.75
CA ALA A 186 10.76 -1.48 16.43
C ALA A 186 10.44 -2.13 15.07
N LEU A 187 9.43 -2.97 15.01
CA LEU A 187 9.05 -3.69 13.79
C LEU A 187 7.60 -3.39 13.38
N VAL A 188 7.35 -3.30 12.07
CA VAL A 188 5.99 -3.33 11.53
C VAL A 188 5.31 -4.68 11.76
N ALA A 189 3.99 -4.67 12.01
CA ALA A 189 3.23 -5.87 12.36
C ALA A 189 2.76 -6.66 11.12
N ASN A 190 3.68 -7.01 10.22
CA ASN A 190 3.37 -7.76 9.00
C ASN A 190 4.10 -9.09 8.96
N TYR A 191 3.34 -10.19 9.11
CA TYR A 191 3.89 -11.54 9.20
C TYR A 191 4.67 -11.96 7.94
N ARG A 192 4.19 -11.61 6.74
CA ARG A 192 4.87 -11.98 5.49
C ARG A 192 6.17 -11.21 5.32
N VAL A 193 6.17 -9.92 5.63
CA VAL A 193 7.36 -9.06 5.55
C VAL A 193 8.42 -9.52 6.54
N ILE A 194 8.06 -9.77 7.80
CA ILE A 194 9.04 -10.16 8.85
C ILE A 194 9.62 -11.57 8.61
N ASN A 195 8.78 -12.53 8.20
CA ASN A 195 9.29 -13.84 7.75
C ASN A 195 10.17 -13.68 6.49
N GLY A 196 9.75 -12.82 5.56
CA GLY A 196 10.45 -12.57 4.29
C GLY A 196 11.86 -12.05 4.50
N ILE A 197 12.05 -11.01 5.34
CA ILE A 197 13.41 -10.50 5.65
C ILE A 197 14.25 -11.56 6.37
N THR A 198 13.65 -12.41 7.21
CA THR A 198 14.35 -13.52 7.84
C THR A 198 14.87 -14.51 6.79
N LEU A 199 14.03 -14.89 5.82
CA LEU A 199 14.41 -15.77 4.70
C LEU A 199 15.53 -15.15 3.86
N LEU A 200 15.45 -13.85 3.54
CA LEU A 200 16.53 -13.15 2.81
C LEU A 200 17.87 -13.26 3.54
N THR A 201 17.90 -13.16 4.87
CA THR A 201 19.13 -13.35 5.65
C THR A 201 19.69 -14.78 5.59
N MET A 202 18.87 -15.74 5.12
CA MET A 202 19.27 -17.14 4.89
C MET A 202 19.60 -17.41 3.41
N GLY A 203 19.58 -16.37 2.56
CA GLY A 203 19.78 -16.51 1.12
C GLY A 203 18.61 -17.23 0.42
N LYS A 204 17.41 -17.17 1.01
CA LYS A 204 16.17 -17.74 0.47
C LYS A 204 15.27 -16.65 -0.07
N SER A 205 14.32 -17.00 -0.95
CA SER A 205 13.29 -16.09 -1.42
C SER A 205 12.32 -15.70 -0.30
N MET A 206 11.84 -14.45 -0.31
CA MET A 206 10.71 -14.00 0.55
C MET A 206 9.43 -14.80 0.27
N ASN A 207 9.34 -15.45 -0.88
CA ASN A 207 8.21 -16.22 -1.36
C ASN A 207 8.46 -17.74 -1.28
N GLU A 208 9.27 -18.18 -0.31
CA GLU A 208 9.51 -19.60 -0.08
C GLU A 208 8.20 -20.37 0.07
N LYS A 209 8.13 -21.56 -0.54
CA LYS A 209 6.90 -22.37 -0.57
C LYS A 209 7.05 -23.69 0.18
N ASP A 210 8.27 -24.07 0.53
CA ASP A 210 8.52 -25.30 1.32
C ASP A 210 8.28 -25.02 2.80
N PRO A 211 7.25 -25.63 3.42
CA PRO A 211 6.96 -25.44 4.84
C PRO A 211 8.13 -25.80 5.76
N ALA A 212 9.00 -26.74 5.36
CA ALA A 212 10.16 -27.11 6.16
C ALA A 212 11.20 -25.98 6.19
N VAL A 213 11.47 -25.34 5.05
CA VAL A 213 12.37 -24.17 4.96
C VAL A 213 11.78 -22.98 5.71
N ILE A 214 10.46 -22.76 5.60
CA ILE A 214 9.75 -21.72 6.34
C ILE A 214 9.86 -21.96 7.85
N ALA A 215 9.72 -23.20 8.31
CA ALA A 215 9.88 -23.55 9.72
C ALA A 215 11.33 -23.31 10.23
N GLU A 216 12.35 -23.58 9.42
CA GLU A 216 13.74 -23.22 9.75
C GLU A 216 13.92 -21.69 9.89
N ALA A 217 13.32 -20.93 9.00
CA ALA A 217 13.30 -19.46 9.11
C ALA A 217 12.59 -19.02 10.41
N GLY A 218 11.53 -19.70 10.83
CA GLY A 218 10.84 -19.46 12.10
C GLY A 218 11.75 -19.66 13.31
N LYS A 219 12.57 -20.70 13.33
CA LYS A 219 13.56 -20.91 14.39
C LYS A 219 14.57 -19.76 14.44
N LYS A 220 15.04 -19.29 13.30
CA LYS A 220 15.91 -18.12 13.23
C LYS A 220 15.19 -16.87 13.69
N LEU A 221 13.94 -16.64 13.24
CA LEU A 221 13.14 -15.49 13.63
C LEU A 221 12.96 -15.40 15.15
N LEU A 222 12.74 -16.52 15.84
CA LEU A 222 12.64 -16.56 17.30
C LEU A 222 13.89 -16.00 18.00
N THR A 223 15.07 -16.13 17.39
CA THR A 223 16.31 -15.56 17.96
C THR A 223 16.40 -14.05 17.85
N LEU A 224 15.52 -13.39 17.08
CA LEU A 224 15.38 -11.94 17.05
C LEU A 224 14.57 -11.39 18.23
N ALA A 225 13.73 -12.21 18.86
CA ALA A 225 12.79 -11.77 19.90
C ALA A 225 13.43 -10.94 21.03
N PRO A 226 14.64 -11.24 21.54
CA PRO A 226 15.27 -10.44 22.59
C PRO A 226 15.59 -9.00 22.18
N ASN A 227 15.73 -8.73 20.87
CA ASN A 227 16.06 -7.41 20.34
C ASN A 227 14.81 -6.54 20.13
N VAL A 228 13.61 -7.16 20.11
CA VAL A 228 12.38 -6.46 19.80
C VAL A 228 11.89 -5.63 20.97
N ARG A 229 11.77 -4.32 20.77
CA ARG A 229 11.17 -3.36 21.69
C ARG A 229 9.65 -3.32 21.53
N MET A 230 9.19 -3.26 20.27
CA MET A 230 7.76 -3.22 19.93
C MET A 230 7.47 -3.81 18.57
N ILE A 231 6.22 -4.24 18.40
CA ILE A 231 5.63 -4.63 17.11
C ILE A 231 4.31 -3.87 16.99
N GLN A 232 4.21 -3.00 15.98
CA GLN A 232 2.95 -2.31 15.70
C GLN A 232 2.89 -1.92 14.21
N ASP A 233 1.70 -1.69 13.69
CA ASP A 233 1.49 -1.37 12.28
C ASP A 233 1.50 0.13 12.04
N ASP A 234 0.73 0.85 12.85
CA ASP A 234 0.58 2.30 12.73
C ASP A 234 1.62 3.05 13.57
N ASN A 235 2.21 4.09 12.96
CA ASN A 235 3.07 5.03 13.66
C ASN A 235 4.32 4.42 14.32
N THR A 236 4.83 3.32 13.79
CA THR A 236 6.04 2.62 14.30
C THR A 236 7.27 3.55 14.36
N GLN A 237 7.34 4.55 13.46
CA GLN A 237 8.39 5.57 13.46
C GLN A 237 8.47 6.38 14.74
N ASN A 238 7.38 6.49 15.50
CA ASN A 238 7.37 7.24 16.75
C ASN A 238 8.32 6.64 17.79
N ALA A 239 8.54 5.33 17.76
CA ALA A 239 9.51 4.68 18.64
C ALA A 239 10.93 5.19 18.45
N LEU A 240 11.34 5.46 17.20
CA LEU A 240 12.63 6.10 16.90
C LEU A 240 12.63 7.56 17.33
N LEU A 241 11.59 8.32 16.99
CA LEU A 241 11.51 9.75 17.25
C LEU A 241 11.46 10.09 18.75
N ASN A 242 10.88 9.19 19.55
CA ASN A 242 10.79 9.32 21.00
C ASN A 242 11.98 8.69 21.76
N GLY A 243 12.91 8.05 21.05
CA GLY A 243 14.05 7.36 21.66
C GLY A 243 13.70 6.06 22.39
N GLU A 244 12.51 5.48 22.14
CA GLU A 244 12.10 4.18 22.70
C GLU A 244 12.78 3.00 21.99
N ALA A 245 13.14 3.18 20.72
CA ALA A 245 13.93 2.26 19.93
C ALA A 245 15.04 3.01 19.20
N SER A 246 16.18 2.38 19.00
CA SER A 246 17.29 2.95 18.21
C SER A 246 17.27 2.50 16.76
N VAL A 247 16.57 1.39 16.46
CA VAL A 247 16.43 0.82 15.13
C VAL A 247 14.96 0.56 14.85
N GLY A 248 14.47 0.95 13.67
CA GLY A 248 13.13 0.66 13.18
C GLY A 248 13.16 -0.07 11.85
N PHE A 249 12.27 -1.03 11.66
CA PHE A 249 11.93 -1.57 10.35
C PHE A 249 10.54 -1.05 10.00
N LEU A 250 10.47 -0.11 9.06
CA LEU A 250 9.36 0.82 8.85
C LEU A 250 8.82 0.74 7.43
N TYR A 251 7.51 0.93 7.27
CA TYR A 251 6.90 1.15 5.94
C TYR A 251 7.36 2.47 5.31
N THR A 252 7.26 2.59 4.00
CA THR A 252 7.72 3.76 3.22
C THR A 252 7.21 5.08 3.76
N SER A 253 5.91 5.19 4.05
CA SER A 253 5.30 6.41 4.60
C SER A 253 5.87 6.77 5.98
N GLN A 254 6.14 5.75 6.81
CA GLN A 254 6.74 5.93 8.14
C GLN A 254 8.20 6.36 8.05
N VAL A 255 8.97 5.83 7.07
CA VAL A 255 10.33 6.28 6.77
C VAL A 255 10.33 7.75 6.39
N THR A 256 9.42 8.16 5.49
CA THR A 256 9.27 9.56 5.06
C THR A 256 8.94 10.48 6.24
N GLN A 257 8.02 10.08 7.10
CA GLN A 257 7.64 10.86 8.30
C GLN A 257 8.79 10.94 9.32
N ALA A 258 9.51 9.84 9.53
CA ALA A 258 10.67 9.82 10.41
C ALA A 258 11.75 10.80 9.95
N LEU A 259 12.10 10.77 8.66
CA LEU A 259 13.10 11.66 8.07
C LEU A 259 12.66 13.13 8.03
N ALA A 260 11.36 13.39 7.83
CA ALA A 260 10.81 14.74 7.90
C ALA A 260 10.93 15.34 9.32
N SER A 261 10.84 14.50 10.35
CA SER A 261 10.93 14.91 11.76
C SER A 261 12.39 14.92 12.27
N ASN A 262 13.22 13.99 11.80
CA ASN A 262 14.64 13.89 12.15
C ASN A 262 15.45 13.50 10.90
N PRO A 263 16.03 14.47 10.18
CA PRO A 263 16.78 14.22 8.95
C PRO A 263 18.16 13.54 9.19
N ASP A 264 18.62 13.45 10.44
CA ASP A 264 19.89 12.81 10.78
C ASP A 264 19.77 11.28 10.85
N LEU A 265 18.56 10.73 10.88
CA LEU A 265 18.32 9.29 10.81
C LEU A 265 18.93 8.69 9.53
N LYS A 266 19.40 7.45 9.64
CA LYS A 266 19.99 6.72 8.52
C LYS A 266 19.01 5.68 7.98
N VAL A 267 18.83 5.69 6.67
CA VAL A 267 18.05 4.67 5.93
C VAL A 267 18.99 3.64 5.36
N VAL A 268 18.68 2.37 5.54
CA VAL A 268 19.45 1.25 5.04
C VAL A 268 18.74 0.57 3.89
N TYR A 269 19.42 0.44 2.77
CA TYR A 269 19.02 -0.43 1.65
C TYR A 269 19.73 -1.78 1.83
N PRO A 270 19.03 -2.82 2.31
CA PRO A 270 19.68 -4.04 2.77
C PRO A 270 20.41 -4.78 1.66
N LYS A 271 21.62 -5.24 1.95
CA LYS A 271 22.48 -5.98 1.01
C LYS A 271 21.90 -7.33 0.60
N GLU A 272 20.98 -7.88 1.37
CA GLU A 272 20.26 -9.13 1.05
C GLU A 272 19.27 -8.94 -0.08
N GLY A 273 18.84 -7.71 -0.35
CA GLY A 273 17.83 -7.34 -1.34
C GLY A 273 16.61 -6.69 -0.72
N LEU A 274 15.77 -6.08 -1.54
CA LEU A 274 14.55 -5.41 -1.09
C LEU A 274 13.35 -6.36 -1.13
N GLY A 275 12.47 -6.24 -0.13
CA GLY A 275 11.10 -6.69 -0.24
C GLY A 275 10.21 -5.48 -0.57
N PHE A 276 9.33 -5.59 -1.56
CA PHE A 276 8.47 -4.48 -1.96
C PHE A 276 7.10 -4.94 -2.43
N GLY A 277 6.14 -4.01 -2.46
CA GLY A 277 4.86 -4.13 -3.14
C GLY A 277 4.73 -3.03 -4.19
N ILE A 278 3.91 -3.24 -5.21
CA ILE A 278 3.69 -2.28 -6.28
C ILE A 278 2.20 -1.99 -6.42
N ILE A 279 1.86 -0.70 -6.41
CA ILE A 279 0.61 -0.22 -6.97
C ILE A 279 0.82 -0.01 -8.45
N ALA A 280 -0.03 -0.63 -9.30
CA ALA A 280 0.06 -0.47 -10.73
C ALA A 280 -1.30 -0.14 -11.36
N GLY A 281 -1.25 0.58 -12.49
CA GLY A 281 -2.42 0.88 -13.30
C GLY A 281 -2.64 -0.18 -14.36
N PHE A 282 -3.88 -0.62 -14.56
CA PHE A 282 -4.29 -1.51 -15.65
C PHE A 282 -5.63 -1.09 -16.27
N ILE A 283 -5.85 -1.47 -17.52
CA ILE A 283 -7.06 -1.16 -18.24
C ILE A 283 -8.00 -2.36 -18.18
N PRO A 284 -9.24 -2.22 -17.66
CA PRO A 284 -10.23 -3.29 -17.64
C PRO A 284 -10.57 -3.82 -19.05
N SER A 285 -10.87 -5.12 -19.15
CA SER A 285 -11.05 -5.81 -20.43
C SER A 285 -12.16 -5.24 -21.32
N GLN A 286 -13.17 -4.60 -20.74
CA GLN A 286 -14.29 -3.95 -21.45
C GLN A 286 -14.35 -2.45 -21.15
N ALA A 287 -13.21 -1.82 -20.88
CA ALA A 287 -13.14 -0.38 -20.61
C ALA A 287 -13.74 0.42 -21.75
N PRO A 288 -14.72 1.31 -21.50
CA PRO A 288 -15.39 2.11 -22.51
C PRO A 288 -14.44 3.07 -23.25
N ASN A 289 -13.42 3.62 -22.54
CA ASN A 289 -12.48 4.63 -23.06
C ASN A 289 -11.02 4.18 -22.94
N LYS A 290 -10.69 3.00 -23.50
CA LYS A 290 -9.34 2.44 -23.43
C LYS A 290 -8.25 3.39 -23.97
N ASP A 291 -8.56 4.18 -25.00
CA ASP A 291 -7.58 5.09 -25.58
C ASP A 291 -7.28 6.26 -24.64
N ALA A 292 -8.31 6.79 -23.95
CA ALA A 292 -8.13 7.81 -22.91
C ALA A 292 -7.34 7.24 -21.71
N ALA A 293 -7.57 5.97 -21.34
CA ALA A 293 -6.81 5.29 -20.28
C ALA A 293 -5.33 5.15 -20.65
N ASN A 294 -5.01 4.71 -21.88
CA ASN A 294 -3.62 4.67 -22.37
C ASN A 294 -2.98 6.06 -22.44
N GLN A 295 -3.73 7.09 -22.85
CA GLN A 295 -3.23 8.49 -22.86
C GLN A 295 -2.91 8.96 -21.44
N PHE A 296 -3.76 8.66 -20.45
CA PHE A 296 -3.51 9.03 -19.06
C PHE A 296 -2.30 8.29 -18.49
N LEU A 297 -2.17 6.98 -18.74
CA LEU A 297 -1.00 6.21 -18.35
C LEU A 297 0.29 6.80 -18.97
N ASN A 298 0.25 7.19 -20.24
CA ASN A 298 1.38 7.84 -20.90
C ASN A 298 1.69 9.23 -20.31
N TYR A 299 0.65 9.98 -19.94
CA TYR A 299 0.76 11.30 -19.33
C TYR A 299 1.43 11.27 -17.97
N ILE A 300 1.04 10.33 -17.09
CA ILE A 300 1.66 10.17 -15.77
C ILE A 300 3.08 9.60 -15.84
N LEU A 301 3.49 9.02 -16.98
CA LEU A 301 4.85 8.58 -17.24
C LEU A 301 5.79 9.70 -17.70
N GLN A 302 5.29 10.90 -17.99
CA GLN A 302 6.15 12.08 -18.19
C GLN A 302 6.90 12.39 -16.89
N PRO A 303 8.20 12.67 -16.91
CA PRO A 303 9.02 12.78 -15.69
C PRO A 303 8.47 13.79 -14.67
N GLU A 304 7.98 14.94 -15.12
CA GLU A 304 7.43 15.99 -14.28
C GLU A 304 6.14 15.56 -13.57
N ASN A 305 5.27 14.84 -14.28
CA ASN A 305 4.02 14.34 -13.74
C ASN A 305 4.26 13.15 -12.80
N ALA A 306 5.17 12.26 -13.17
CA ALA A 306 5.60 11.15 -12.32
C ALA A 306 6.20 11.64 -11.01
N ALA A 307 7.04 12.67 -11.03
CA ALA A 307 7.62 13.26 -9.83
C ALA A 307 6.53 13.83 -8.91
N LYS A 308 5.55 14.57 -9.46
CA LYS A 308 4.42 15.12 -8.68
C LYS A 308 3.58 14.01 -8.04
N CYS A 309 3.29 12.95 -8.79
CA CYS A 309 2.55 11.80 -8.27
C CYS A 309 3.33 11.10 -7.15
N THR A 310 4.60 10.82 -7.36
CA THR A 310 5.49 10.21 -6.36
C THR A 310 5.55 11.02 -5.07
N GLU A 311 5.74 12.33 -5.17
CA GLU A 311 5.77 13.24 -4.02
C GLU A 311 4.43 13.26 -3.27
N TYR A 312 3.33 13.21 -4.02
CA TYR A 312 1.98 13.28 -3.46
C TYR A 312 1.60 12.04 -2.66
N ILE A 313 1.85 10.84 -3.23
CA ILE A 313 1.51 9.58 -2.56
C ILE A 313 2.57 9.16 -1.53
N GLY A 314 3.80 9.70 -1.59
CA GLY A 314 4.88 9.37 -0.66
C GLY A 314 5.42 7.95 -0.79
N TYR A 315 5.26 7.31 -1.97
CA TYR A 315 5.82 6.01 -2.30
C TYR A 315 7.12 6.16 -3.10
N TYR A 316 7.89 5.07 -3.25
CA TYR A 316 9.08 5.11 -4.07
C TYR A 316 8.74 5.31 -5.55
N SER A 317 9.58 6.12 -6.22
CA SER A 317 9.47 6.39 -7.66
C SER A 317 9.62 5.11 -8.47
N THR A 318 8.64 4.84 -9.32
CA THR A 318 8.68 3.78 -10.32
C THR A 318 9.13 4.29 -11.69
N ASN A 319 9.41 5.60 -11.81
CA ASN A 319 9.79 6.26 -13.04
C ASN A 319 11.25 6.71 -12.98
N LYS A 320 12.14 6.00 -13.68
CA LYS A 320 13.59 6.27 -13.68
C LYS A 320 13.94 7.68 -14.19
N ALA A 321 13.19 8.18 -15.15
CA ALA A 321 13.42 9.51 -15.70
C ALA A 321 13.01 10.64 -14.71
N ALA A 322 12.13 10.35 -13.76
CA ALA A 322 11.70 11.29 -12.73
C ALA A 322 12.64 11.33 -11.51
N ASP A 323 13.53 10.34 -11.33
CA ASP A 323 14.35 10.18 -10.12
C ASP A 323 15.13 11.46 -9.75
N SER A 324 15.66 12.18 -10.73
CA SER A 324 16.40 13.42 -10.49
C SER A 324 15.52 14.55 -9.96
N LEU A 325 14.25 14.60 -10.38
CA LEU A 325 13.27 15.59 -9.89
C LEU A 325 12.81 15.25 -8.49
N VAL A 326 12.46 13.97 -8.25
CA VAL A 326 12.04 13.48 -6.95
C VAL A 326 13.14 13.66 -5.90
N SER A 327 14.39 13.29 -6.23
CA SER A 327 15.51 13.34 -5.28
C SER A 327 15.91 14.74 -4.84
N GLN A 328 15.54 15.79 -5.60
CA GLN A 328 15.76 17.18 -5.20
C GLN A 328 14.97 17.56 -3.95
N LYS A 329 13.79 16.98 -3.77
CA LYS A 329 12.91 17.27 -2.63
C LYS A 329 12.86 16.11 -1.62
N ASN A 330 12.78 14.89 -2.13
CA ASN A 330 12.58 13.67 -1.36
C ASN A 330 13.57 12.57 -1.80
N PRO A 331 14.87 12.68 -1.48
CA PRO A 331 15.87 11.72 -1.94
C PRO A 331 15.61 10.29 -1.44
N ASN A 332 14.89 10.13 -0.34
CA ASN A 332 14.49 8.85 0.22
C ASN A 332 13.37 8.13 -0.55
N LEU A 333 12.75 8.79 -1.54
CA LEU A 333 11.75 8.17 -2.42
C LEU A 333 12.34 7.66 -3.74
N VAL A 334 13.66 7.64 -3.84
CA VAL A 334 14.39 7.10 -5.00
C VAL A 334 15.30 5.96 -4.53
N VAL A 335 15.10 4.78 -5.13
CA VAL A 335 15.97 3.62 -4.83
C VAL A 335 17.34 3.84 -5.47
N PRO A 336 18.45 3.74 -4.71
CA PRO A 336 19.78 3.90 -5.25
C PRO A 336 20.11 2.91 -6.38
N ASP A 337 20.86 3.35 -7.38
CA ASP A 337 21.31 2.50 -8.51
C ASP A 337 22.16 1.27 -8.08
N SER A 338 22.73 1.32 -6.89
CA SER A 338 23.47 0.20 -6.30
C SER A 338 22.57 -0.97 -5.92
N VAL A 339 21.25 -0.74 -5.73
CA VAL A 339 20.29 -1.80 -5.41
C VAL A 339 19.95 -2.57 -6.68
N LYS A 340 20.38 -3.83 -6.74
CA LYS A 340 20.18 -4.70 -7.93
C LYS A 340 19.20 -5.84 -7.69
N LYS A 341 18.69 -6.01 -6.47
CA LYS A 341 17.86 -7.13 -6.09
C LYS A 341 16.62 -6.66 -5.34
N GLY A 342 15.50 -7.22 -5.69
CA GLY A 342 14.25 -7.02 -4.97
C GLY A 342 13.25 -8.11 -5.34
N GLU A 343 12.36 -8.41 -4.42
CA GLU A 343 11.26 -9.36 -4.61
C GLU A 343 9.95 -8.75 -4.14
N ILE A 344 8.89 -8.93 -4.93
CA ILE A 344 7.52 -8.65 -4.48
C ILE A 344 7.03 -9.82 -3.63
N ILE A 345 6.29 -9.54 -2.57
CA ILE A 345 5.61 -10.56 -1.79
C ILE A 345 4.44 -11.10 -2.60
N GLN A 346 4.50 -12.40 -2.94
CA GLN A 346 3.51 -13.09 -3.75
C GLN A 346 2.55 -13.90 -2.87
N ASN A 347 1.40 -14.24 -3.44
CA ASN A 347 0.53 -15.25 -2.89
C ASN A 347 1.24 -16.60 -2.85
N VAL A 348 1.04 -17.35 -1.78
CA VAL A 348 1.62 -18.68 -1.56
C VAL A 348 0.50 -19.70 -1.34
N SER A 349 0.84 -20.99 -1.32
CA SER A 349 -0.13 -22.04 -0.98
C SER A 349 -0.62 -21.92 0.46
N ALA A 350 -1.81 -22.46 0.74
CA ALA A 350 -2.37 -22.47 2.09
C ALA A 350 -1.42 -23.09 3.14
N ASP A 351 -0.69 -24.15 2.78
CA ASP A 351 0.26 -24.81 3.67
C ASP A 351 1.46 -23.92 4.00
N ALA A 352 1.99 -23.22 2.99
CA ALA A 352 3.07 -22.25 3.19
C ALA A 352 2.59 -21.07 4.03
N ASP A 353 1.40 -20.54 3.74
CA ASP A 353 0.82 -19.43 4.50
C ASP A 353 0.58 -19.81 5.97
N ALA A 354 0.06 -21.00 6.22
CA ALA A 354 -0.09 -21.54 7.57
C ALA A 354 1.25 -21.64 8.31
N ALA A 355 2.34 -22.02 7.62
CA ALA A 355 3.68 -22.07 8.22
C ALA A 355 4.20 -20.66 8.56
N TYR A 356 4.00 -19.68 7.70
CA TYR A 356 4.33 -18.26 7.97
C TYR A 356 3.56 -17.71 9.17
N ASN A 357 2.26 -17.96 9.22
CA ASN A 357 1.40 -17.52 10.33
C ASN A 357 1.79 -18.18 11.66
N LYS A 358 2.19 -19.45 11.63
CA LYS A 358 2.70 -20.16 12.80
C LYS A 358 3.97 -19.49 13.34
N ASN A 359 4.97 -19.28 12.49
CA ASN A 359 6.21 -18.58 12.85
C ASN A 359 5.92 -17.23 13.50
N TRP A 360 5.01 -16.46 12.90
CA TRP A 360 4.63 -15.13 13.39
C TRP A 360 3.97 -15.18 14.76
N THR A 361 3.09 -16.15 14.98
CA THR A 361 2.41 -16.35 16.28
C THR A 361 3.41 -16.70 17.36
N GLU A 362 4.32 -17.64 17.07
CA GLU A 362 5.38 -18.05 18.00
C GLU A 362 6.35 -16.90 18.29
N PHE A 363 6.71 -16.11 17.27
CA PHE A 363 7.58 -14.95 17.42
C PHE A 363 6.96 -13.87 18.30
N LYS A 364 5.70 -13.48 18.06
CA LYS A 364 5.00 -12.52 18.93
C LYS A 364 4.91 -13.01 20.37
N ALA A 365 4.62 -14.28 20.56
CA ALA A 365 4.61 -14.87 21.91
C ALA A 365 5.97 -14.80 22.60
N ALA A 366 7.06 -15.01 21.86
CA ALA A 366 8.42 -14.93 22.38
C ALA A 366 8.87 -13.50 22.72
N THR A 367 8.39 -12.50 21.97
CA THR A 367 8.68 -11.07 22.28
C THR A 367 7.87 -10.56 23.46
N GLY A 368 6.71 -11.14 23.74
CA GLY A 368 5.75 -10.63 24.73
C GLY A 368 5.12 -9.28 24.34
N LYS A 369 5.14 -8.92 23.06
CA LYS A 369 4.66 -7.64 22.51
C LYS A 369 3.41 -7.83 21.65
#